data_a5aa9fcb813cda2ad7219b1f3d29f82d
#
_entry.id   a5aa9fcb813cda2ad7219b1f3d29f82d
#
_cell.length_a   1.000
_cell.length_b   1.000
_cell.length_c   1.000
_cell.angle_alpha   90.00
_cell.angle_beta   90.00
_cell.angle_gamma   90.00
#
_symmetry.space_group_name_H-M   'P 1'
#
loop_
_entity.id
_entity.type
_entity.pdbx_description
1 polymer ?
#
loop_
_entity_poly.entity_id
_entity_poly.type
_entity_poly.pdbx_seq_one_letter_code
_entity_poly.pdbx_strand_id
1 'polypeptide(L)'
;MNHFSVPVLTRLNRCAIIRHIPTATQEGGRQMAPPVMKNTSQQQAAKLDILNYGLPDTHKTLAIGKLKSIGFNPLVFACDPGGLTTLNGMGIDFFEIDKPKTAFEILGMIYTNKFSLQKYNLVCIDGASNFSYMCLKATGEDSRDRRLDYANGNINFRRFIDDVRRLPLHVYINAFEVELKNANGNQLQYGAGCEGNKYAIQFTGLMNTVLRSFAYVDDKGATRTGIQTKYDGLHISRERTSSCDMYEPDIISVVKKILKFN
;
A
#
# COMPACT_ATOMS: atom_id res chain seq x y z
N MET A 1 -51.22 49.99 -3.37
CA MET A 1 -51.07 49.17 -2.18
C MET A 1 -51.11 47.71 -2.62
N ASN A 2 -49.99 47.12 -2.96
CA ASN A 2 -49.94 45.72 -3.35
C ASN A 2 -48.85 45.08 -2.47
N HIS A 3 -49.28 44.24 -1.55
CA HIS A 3 -48.42 43.38 -0.72
C HIS A 3 -47.87 42.24 -1.56
N PHE A 4 -46.59 42.20 -1.79
CA PHE A 4 -45.89 41.01 -2.25
C PHE A 4 -45.45 40.18 -1.03
N SER A 5 -46.09 39.03 -0.84
CA SER A 5 -45.68 38.00 0.10
C SER A 5 -44.59 37.13 -0.53
N VAL A 6 -43.44 37.05 0.15
CA VAL A 6 -42.30 36.18 -0.19
C VAL A 6 -42.62 34.78 0.33
N PRO A 7 -42.50 33.70 -0.48
CA PRO A 7 -42.65 32.35 0.03
C PRO A 7 -41.45 31.89 0.81
N VAL A 8 -41.68 31.42 2.02
CA VAL A 8 -40.74 30.76 2.91
C VAL A 8 -40.23 29.45 2.25
N LEU A 9 -38.95 29.41 1.94
CA LEU A 9 -38.27 28.20 1.49
C LEU A 9 -38.21 27.17 2.62
N THR A 10 -39.03 26.15 2.47
CA THR A 10 -39.06 24.95 3.31
C THR A 10 -37.75 24.19 3.25
N ARG A 11 -37.30 23.78 4.41
CA ARG A 11 -36.15 22.99 4.75
C ARG A 11 -35.73 21.94 3.73
N LEU A 12 -34.51 22.06 3.26
CA LEU A 12 -33.75 21.01 2.58
C LEU A 12 -33.63 19.77 3.46
N ASN A 13 -34.12 18.66 2.95
CA ASN A 13 -33.94 17.32 3.49
C ASN A 13 -32.44 17.04 3.62
N ARG A 14 -31.99 16.82 4.85
CA ARG A 14 -30.66 16.28 5.17
C ARG A 14 -30.52 14.90 4.52
N CYS A 15 -29.49 14.75 3.72
CA CYS A 15 -29.00 13.51 3.13
C CYS A 15 -29.08 12.33 4.11
N ALA A 16 -29.92 11.36 3.74
CA ALA A 16 -29.93 10.02 4.32
C ALA A 16 -28.82 9.18 3.67
N ILE A 17 -27.58 9.43 4.06
CA ILE A 17 -26.43 8.57 3.72
C ILE A 17 -25.73 8.12 5.01
N ILE A 18 -26.51 7.61 5.93
CA ILE A 18 -26.01 6.78 7.03
C ILE A 18 -27.11 5.80 7.38
N ARG A 19 -27.29 4.77 6.60
CA ARG A 19 -28.04 3.58 7.01
C ARG A 19 -27.60 2.38 6.21
N HIS A 20 -26.52 1.76 6.65
CA HIS A 20 -26.38 0.29 6.79
C HIS A 20 -25.15 0.02 7.65
N ILE A 21 -25.22 0.48 8.90
CA ILE A 21 -24.59 -0.24 9.99
C ILE A 21 -25.62 -1.30 10.35
N PRO A 22 -25.36 -2.59 10.25
CA PRO A 22 -26.26 -3.58 10.79
C PRO A 22 -26.37 -3.28 12.29
N THR A 23 -27.58 -2.98 12.76
CA THR A 23 -27.89 -3.01 14.18
C THR A 23 -27.49 -4.38 14.68
N ALA A 24 -26.48 -4.43 15.53
CA ALA A 24 -26.11 -5.62 16.25
C ALA A 24 -27.34 -6.09 17.03
N THR A 25 -27.96 -7.17 16.54
CA THR A 25 -28.84 -8.01 17.35
C THR A 25 -28.01 -8.43 18.56
N GLN A 26 -28.56 -8.15 19.74
CA GLN A 26 -28.02 -8.59 21.02
C GLN A 26 -27.89 -10.12 21.02
N GLU A 27 -26.69 -10.61 20.70
CA GLU A 27 -26.27 -11.96 21.08
C GLU A 27 -24.89 -11.86 21.71
N GLY A 28 -24.85 -12.11 23.00
CA GLY A 28 -23.64 -12.38 23.79
C GLY A 28 -22.70 -11.19 23.91
N GLY A 29 -22.84 -10.39 24.96
CA GLY A 29 -21.93 -9.29 25.30
C GLY A 29 -20.46 -9.75 25.33
N ARG A 30 -19.77 -9.66 24.22
CA ARG A 30 -18.31 -9.59 24.19
C ARG A 30 -17.94 -8.23 24.78
N GLN A 31 -17.64 -8.23 26.08
CA GLN A 31 -16.97 -7.11 26.71
C GLN A 31 -15.71 -6.82 25.90
N MET A 32 -15.69 -5.69 25.18
CA MET A 32 -14.46 -5.24 24.52
C MET A 32 -13.41 -5.03 25.62
N ALA A 33 -12.30 -5.74 25.52
CA ALA A 33 -11.18 -5.52 26.41
C ALA A 33 -10.79 -4.03 26.35
N PRO A 34 -10.52 -3.40 27.50
CA PRO A 34 -10.12 -1.99 27.51
C PRO A 34 -8.85 -1.78 26.67
N PRO A 35 -8.69 -0.62 26.04
CA PRO A 35 -7.49 -0.33 25.25
C PRO A 35 -6.24 -0.45 26.12
N VAL A 36 -5.29 -1.27 25.67
CA VAL A 36 -4.02 -1.49 26.39
C VAL A 36 -3.05 -0.38 26.04
N MET A 37 -2.60 0.37 27.06
CA MET A 37 -1.52 1.35 26.90
C MET A 37 -0.19 0.61 26.69
N LYS A 38 0.50 0.94 25.58
CA LYS A 38 1.80 0.37 25.25
C LYS A 38 2.91 1.39 25.55
N ASN A 39 4.03 0.92 26.05
CA ASN A 39 5.21 1.75 26.32
C ASN A 39 6.23 1.58 25.17
N THR A 40 6.81 2.68 24.68
CA THR A 40 7.81 2.67 23.60
C THR A 40 9.13 2.00 23.99
N SER A 41 9.40 1.85 25.28
CA SER A 41 10.56 1.09 25.77
C SER A 41 10.36 -0.43 25.66
N GLN A 42 9.13 -0.91 25.45
CA GLN A 42 8.89 -2.31 25.13
C GLN A 42 9.29 -2.57 23.68
N GLN A 43 10.39 -3.28 23.51
CA GLN A 43 10.91 -3.65 22.18
C GLN A 43 9.88 -4.57 21.50
N GLN A 44 9.09 -4.01 20.59
CA GLN A 44 8.31 -4.83 19.68
C GLN A 44 9.27 -5.42 18.66
N ALA A 45 9.14 -6.71 18.36
CA ALA A 45 9.85 -7.31 17.24
C ALA A 45 9.67 -6.43 15.99
N ALA A 46 10.77 -6.04 15.34
CA ALA A 46 10.73 -5.12 14.23
C ALA A 46 9.91 -5.74 13.08
N LYS A 47 8.70 -5.23 12.84
CA LYS A 47 7.90 -5.61 11.69
C LYS A 47 8.40 -4.81 10.50
N LEU A 48 8.78 -5.50 9.43
CA LEU A 48 9.01 -4.85 8.14
C LEU A 48 7.67 -4.31 7.60
N ASP A 49 7.69 -3.07 7.15
CA ASP A 49 6.56 -2.39 6.54
C ASP A 49 7.14 -1.50 5.42
N ILE A 50 7.41 -2.13 4.28
CA ILE A 50 8.20 -1.60 3.18
C ILE A 50 7.31 -1.30 1.98
N LEU A 51 7.41 -0.08 1.46
CA LEU A 51 6.98 0.33 0.14
C LEU A 51 8.23 0.53 -0.72
N ASN A 52 8.33 -0.23 -1.81
CA ASN A 52 9.41 -0.10 -2.79
C ASN A 52 8.84 0.39 -4.12
N TYR A 53 9.27 1.53 -4.58
CA TYR A 53 8.83 2.07 -5.86
C TYR A 53 10.00 2.28 -6.82
N GLY A 54 9.71 2.44 -8.10
CA GLY A 54 10.72 2.68 -9.13
C GLY A 54 10.15 2.47 -10.52
N LEU A 55 10.93 2.84 -11.52
CA LEU A 55 10.61 2.63 -12.94
C LEU A 55 10.51 1.13 -13.28
N PRO A 56 9.93 0.74 -14.42
CA PRO A 56 10.07 -0.61 -14.95
C PRO A 56 11.53 -1.08 -14.96
N ASP A 57 11.77 -2.39 -14.91
CA ASP A 57 13.09 -3.04 -14.95
C ASP A 57 14.08 -2.68 -13.81
N THR A 58 13.58 -2.09 -12.72
CA THR A 58 14.39 -1.82 -11.51
C THR A 58 14.36 -2.97 -10.50
N HIS A 59 13.97 -4.18 -10.91
CA HIS A 59 13.99 -5.41 -10.12
C HIS A 59 13.09 -5.42 -8.87
N LYS A 60 12.01 -4.64 -8.84
CA LYS A 60 11.08 -4.58 -7.70
C LYS A 60 10.43 -5.94 -7.39
N THR A 61 9.90 -6.61 -8.41
CA THR A 61 9.30 -7.94 -8.27
C THR A 61 10.36 -8.99 -7.91
N LEU A 62 11.55 -8.93 -8.51
CA LEU A 62 12.65 -9.83 -8.17
C LEU A 62 13.09 -9.72 -6.70
N ALA A 63 12.90 -8.57 -6.08
CA ALA A 63 13.17 -8.38 -4.65
C ALA A 63 12.35 -9.34 -3.77
N ILE A 64 11.13 -9.72 -4.17
CA ILE A 64 10.31 -10.74 -3.47
C ILE A 64 11.04 -12.09 -3.45
N GLY A 65 11.59 -12.51 -4.59
CA GLY A 65 12.40 -13.72 -4.69
C GLY A 65 13.68 -13.67 -3.84
N LYS A 66 14.36 -12.50 -3.83
CA LYS A 66 15.51 -12.26 -2.97
C LYS A 66 15.16 -12.36 -1.48
N LEU A 67 14.01 -11.84 -1.06
CA LEU A 67 13.54 -11.96 0.31
C LEU A 67 13.30 -13.43 0.68
N LYS A 68 12.74 -14.24 -0.25
CA LYS A 68 12.60 -15.68 -0.02
C LYS A 68 13.94 -16.35 0.21
N SER A 69 15.00 -15.98 -0.53
CA SER A 69 16.32 -16.59 -0.40
C SER A 69 16.99 -16.39 0.98
N ILE A 70 16.50 -15.42 1.76
CA ILE A 70 17.00 -15.15 3.13
C ILE A 70 16.02 -15.58 4.24
N GLY A 71 15.07 -16.48 3.91
CA GLY A 71 14.24 -17.14 4.90
C GLY A 71 12.82 -16.57 5.04
N PHE A 72 12.42 -15.59 4.24
CA PHE A 72 11.01 -15.21 4.18
C PHE A 72 10.20 -16.23 3.38
N ASN A 73 8.97 -16.44 3.80
CA ASN A 73 7.99 -17.22 3.03
C ASN A 73 6.85 -16.29 2.59
N PRO A 74 6.93 -15.69 1.38
CA PRO A 74 6.00 -14.69 0.93
C PRO A 74 4.67 -15.30 0.43
N LEU A 75 3.57 -14.61 0.75
CA LEU A 75 2.28 -14.71 0.09
C LEU A 75 2.08 -13.46 -0.76
N VAL A 76 1.88 -13.60 -2.06
CA VAL A 76 1.82 -12.45 -2.98
C VAL A 76 0.39 -12.19 -3.46
N PHE A 77 -0.05 -10.94 -3.35
CA PHE A 77 -1.19 -10.41 -4.09
C PHE A 77 -0.66 -9.83 -5.40
N ALA A 78 -0.81 -10.56 -6.49
CA ALA A 78 -0.33 -10.18 -7.82
C ALA A 78 -1.38 -9.31 -8.51
N CYS A 79 -1.17 -8.00 -8.48
CA CYS A 79 -2.07 -7.02 -9.08
C CYS A 79 -1.60 -6.57 -10.48
N ASP A 80 -0.43 -7.04 -10.93
CA ASP A 80 0.12 -6.73 -12.25
C ASP A 80 0.10 -8.00 -13.12
N PRO A 81 -0.73 -8.05 -14.19
CA PRO A 81 -0.83 -9.22 -15.05
C PRO A 81 0.54 -9.57 -15.66
N GLY A 82 1.01 -10.81 -15.44
CA GLY A 82 2.30 -11.28 -15.94
C GLY A 82 3.53 -10.76 -15.17
N GLY A 83 3.36 -9.88 -14.17
CA GLY A 83 4.46 -9.31 -13.39
C GLY A 83 5.31 -10.35 -12.66
N LEU A 84 4.73 -11.50 -12.29
CA LEU A 84 5.41 -12.55 -11.55
C LEU A 84 6.32 -13.46 -12.41
N THR A 85 6.44 -13.23 -13.70
CA THR A 85 7.28 -14.07 -14.59
C THR A 85 8.72 -14.18 -14.08
N THR A 86 9.26 -13.13 -13.49
CA THR A 86 10.60 -13.11 -12.89
C THR A 86 10.75 -13.99 -11.64
N LEU A 87 9.65 -14.47 -11.07
CA LEU A 87 9.59 -15.35 -9.90
C LEU A 87 9.34 -16.82 -10.26
N ASN A 88 9.26 -17.14 -11.57
CA ASN A 88 9.02 -18.50 -12.03
C ASN A 88 10.06 -19.47 -11.45
N GLY A 89 9.58 -20.62 -10.96
CA GLY A 89 10.43 -21.67 -10.37
C GLY A 89 10.88 -21.40 -8.91
N MET A 90 10.56 -20.23 -8.33
CA MET A 90 10.96 -19.92 -6.96
C MET A 90 10.01 -20.48 -5.90
N GLY A 91 8.91 -21.15 -6.27
CA GLY A 91 7.95 -21.78 -5.34
C GLY A 91 7.29 -20.75 -4.40
N ILE A 92 6.90 -19.60 -4.93
CA ILE A 92 6.21 -18.52 -4.21
C ILE A 92 4.71 -18.66 -4.45
N ASP A 93 3.93 -18.67 -3.37
CA ASP A 93 2.47 -18.72 -3.48
C ASP A 93 1.91 -17.32 -3.77
N PHE A 94 0.92 -17.24 -4.65
CA PHE A 94 0.29 -15.99 -4.97
C PHE A 94 -1.21 -16.15 -5.26
N PHE A 95 -1.92 -15.03 -5.09
CA PHE A 95 -3.26 -14.82 -5.59
C PHE A 95 -3.20 -13.84 -6.76
N GLU A 96 -3.79 -14.18 -7.89
CA GLU A 96 -3.97 -13.27 -9.00
C GLU A 96 -5.16 -12.35 -8.72
N ILE A 97 -4.93 -11.05 -8.80
CA ILE A 97 -5.92 -10.01 -8.49
C ILE A 97 -6.31 -9.32 -9.80
N ASP A 98 -7.46 -9.69 -10.31
CA ASP A 98 -8.07 -9.13 -11.52
C ASP A 98 -8.98 -7.93 -11.26
N LYS A 99 -9.49 -7.82 -10.03
CA LYS A 99 -10.40 -6.76 -9.57
C LYS A 99 -10.34 -6.58 -8.06
N PRO A 100 -10.70 -5.39 -7.54
CA PRO A 100 -10.65 -5.12 -6.10
C PRO A 100 -11.47 -6.09 -5.26
N LYS A 101 -12.62 -6.53 -5.76
CA LYS A 101 -13.49 -7.49 -5.06
C LYS A 101 -12.75 -8.77 -4.69
N THR A 102 -11.98 -9.34 -5.63
CA THR A 102 -11.16 -10.54 -5.40
C THR A 102 -10.20 -10.36 -4.23
N ALA A 103 -9.50 -9.21 -4.17
CA ALA A 103 -8.57 -8.92 -3.09
C ALA A 103 -9.26 -8.83 -1.72
N PHE A 104 -10.43 -8.19 -1.63
CA PHE A 104 -11.21 -8.11 -0.40
C PHE A 104 -11.81 -9.46 0.02
N GLU A 105 -12.22 -10.30 -0.91
CA GLU A 105 -12.69 -11.66 -0.62
C GLU A 105 -11.59 -12.52 -0.01
N ILE A 106 -10.36 -12.45 -0.55
CA ILE A 106 -9.19 -13.13 0.00
C ILE A 106 -8.89 -12.65 1.42
N LEU A 107 -8.87 -11.32 1.65
CA LEU A 107 -8.71 -10.78 3.01
C LEU A 107 -9.81 -11.25 3.94
N GLY A 108 -11.06 -11.30 3.46
CA GLY A 108 -12.19 -11.85 4.21
C GLY A 108 -11.98 -13.31 4.61
N MET A 109 -11.44 -14.16 3.72
CA MET A 109 -11.08 -15.53 4.03
C MET A 109 -9.96 -15.63 5.08
N ILE A 110 -8.96 -14.75 5.00
CA ILE A 110 -7.88 -14.69 5.98
C ILE A 110 -8.42 -14.28 7.36
N TYR A 111 -9.20 -13.20 7.45
CA TYR A 111 -9.74 -12.70 8.72
C TYR A 111 -10.76 -13.63 9.36
N THR A 112 -11.44 -14.45 8.57
CA THR A 112 -12.39 -15.48 9.07
C THR A 112 -11.74 -16.84 9.30
N ASN A 113 -10.41 -16.95 9.23
CA ASN A 113 -9.63 -18.19 9.35
C ASN A 113 -10.02 -19.30 8.34
N LYS A 114 -10.63 -18.94 7.21
CA LYS A 114 -10.88 -19.85 6.10
C LYS A 114 -9.63 -20.09 5.24
N PHE A 115 -8.64 -19.21 5.36
CA PHE A 115 -7.32 -19.34 4.77
C PHE A 115 -6.25 -19.17 5.86
N SER A 116 -5.37 -20.16 6.01
CA SER A 116 -4.34 -20.14 7.05
C SER A 116 -3.09 -19.40 6.63
N LEU A 117 -2.63 -18.48 7.48
CA LEU A 117 -1.37 -17.76 7.30
C LEU A 117 -0.16 -18.45 7.96
N GLN A 118 -0.33 -19.61 8.62
CA GLN A 118 0.72 -20.20 9.47
C GLN A 118 2.06 -20.44 8.78
N LYS A 119 2.04 -20.75 7.48
CA LYS A 119 3.28 -20.99 6.72
C LYS A 119 3.93 -19.71 6.20
N TYR A 120 3.27 -18.56 6.28
CA TYR A 120 3.78 -17.29 5.75
C TYR A 120 4.29 -16.39 6.86
N ASN A 121 5.35 -15.65 6.59
CA ASN A 121 5.85 -14.59 7.47
C ASN A 121 5.98 -13.25 6.76
N LEU A 122 5.68 -13.20 5.46
CA LEU A 122 5.71 -12.01 4.62
C LEU A 122 4.49 -11.99 3.72
N VAL A 123 3.79 -10.86 3.64
CA VAL A 123 2.79 -10.59 2.61
C VAL A 123 3.32 -9.54 1.64
N CYS A 124 3.15 -9.79 0.36
CA CYS A 124 3.59 -8.90 -0.70
C CYS A 124 2.39 -8.41 -1.52
N ILE A 125 2.42 -7.14 -1.95
CA ILE A 125 1.54 -6.61 -2.98
C ILE A 125 2.44 -6.25 -4.16
N ASP A 126 2.33 -6.98 -5.26
CA ASP A 126 3.06 -6.67 -6.49
C ASP A 126 2.13 -5.92 -7.46
N GLY A 127 2.49 -4.67 -7.77
CA GLY A 127 1.68 -3.81 -8.61
C GLY A 127 0.61 -2.98 -7.86
N ALA A 128 0.93 -2.38 -6.71
CA ALA A 128 0.00 -1.55 -5.94
C ALA A 128 -0.55 -0.36 -6.74
N SER A 129 0.24 0.21 -7.65
CA SER A 129 -0.22 1.27 -8.56
C SER A 129 -1.34 0.79 -9.48
N ASN A 130 -1.21 -0.42 -10.02
CA ASN A 130 -2.25 -1.03 -10.86
C ASN A 130 -3.50 -1.37 -10.02
N PHE A 131 -3.33 -1.85 -8.80
CA PHE A 131 -4.46 -2.07 -7.91
C PHE A 131 -5.22 -0.77 -7.58
N SER A 132 -4.51 0.34 -7.40
CA SER A 132 -5.13 1.67 -7.24
C SER A 132 -5.98 2.05 -8.46
N TYR A 133 -5.46 1.83 -9.65
CA TYR A 133 -6.21 2.03 -10.90
C TYR A 133 -7.45 1.13 -11.00
N MET A 134 -7.33 -0.16 -10.64
CA MET A 134 -8.47 -1.08 -10.58
C MET A 134 -9.56 -0.59 -9.62
N CYS A 135 -9.17 -0.07 -8.44
CA CYS A 135 -10.10 0.51 -7.48
C CYS A 135 -10.87 1.71 -8.06
N LEU A 136 -10.17 2.58 -8.78
CA LEU A 136 -10.79 3.73 -9.44
C LEU A 136 -11.75 3.27 -10.53
N LYS A 137 -11.32 2.36 -11.39
CA LYS A 137 -12.14 1.83 -12.49
C LYS A 137 -13.42 1.18 -11.97
N ALA A 138 -13.34 0.36 -10.92
CA ALA A 138 -14.49 -0.33 -10.34
C ALA A 138 -15.54 0.61 -9.72
N THR A 139 -15.19 1.86 -9.40
CA THR A 139 -16.12 2.84 -8.85
C THR A 139 -16.77 3.74 -9.91
N GLY A 140 -16.17 3.84 -11.10
CA GLY A 140 -16.56 4.77 -12.15
C GLY A 140 -17.47 4.20 -13.24
N GLU A 141 -17.72 2.88 -13.28
CA GLU A 141 -18.45 2.25 -14.38
C GLU A 141 -19.92 2.71 -14.50
N ASP A 142 -20.57 3.14 -13.40
CA ASP A 142 -21.98 3.55 -13.37
C ASP A 142 -22.22 4.97 -12.83
N SER A 143 -21.20 5.73 -12.54
CA SER A 143 -21.31 6.99 -11.82
C SER A 143 -21.44 8.21 -12.76
N ARG A 144 -22.28 9.17 -12.33
CA ARG A 144 -22.39 10.49 -12.96
C ARG A 144 -21.44 11.53 -12.36
N ASP A 145 -20.77 11.21 -11.24
CA ASP A 145 -19.86 12.13 -10.52
C ASP A 145 -18.45 11.57 -10.39
N ARG A 146 -17.60 11.91 -11.32
CA ARG A 146 -16.18 11.49 -11.36
C ARG A 146 -15.39 11.87 -10.11
N ARG A 147 -15.77 12.92 -9.36
CA ARG A 147 -15.07 13.32 -8.13
C ARG A 147 -15.37 12.34 -7.00
N LEU A 148 -16.61 11.87 -6.92
CA LEU A 148 -17.02 10.86 -5.96
C LEU A 148 -16.37 9.52 -6.26
N ASP A 149 -16.26 9.15 -7.53
CA ASP A 149 -15.56 7.92 -7.95
C ASP A 149 -14.11 7.92 -7.55
N TYR A 150 -13.43 9.03 -7.79
CA TYR A 150 -12.05 9.22 -7.39
C TYR A 150 -11.87 9.09 -5.87
N ALA A 151 -12.75 9.69 -5.09
CA ALA A 151 -12.73 9.58 -3.64
C ALA A 151 -12.95 8.13 -3.18
N ASN A 152 -13.97 7.45 -3.72
CA ASN A 152 -14.32 6.08 -3.36
C ASN A 152 -13.24 5.08 -3.79
N GLY A 153 -12.66 5.21 -4.99
CA GLY A 153 -11.56 4.38 -5.45
C GLY A 153 -10.35 4.47 -4.52
N ASN A 154 -9.98 5.68 -4.12
CA ASN A 154 -8.88 5.89 -3.19
C ASN A 154 -9.17 5.41 -1.77
N ILE A 155 -10.42 5.53 -1.29
CA ILE A 155 -10.84 4.95 -0.01
C ILE A 155 -10.68 3.43 -0.03
N ASN A 156 -11.11 2.76 -1.11
CA ASN A 156 -10.98 1.31 -1.26
C ASN A 156 -9.50 0.90 -1.34
N PHE A 157 -8.69 1.60 -2.13
CA PHE A 157 -7.25 1.36 -2.20
C PHE A 157 -6.61 1.45 -0.81
N ARG A 158 -6.83 2.57 -0.11
CA ARG A 158 -6.28 2.79 1.23
C ARG A 158 -6.74 1.71 2.22
N ARG A 159 -8.03 1.37 2.21
CA ARG A 159 -8.58 0.32 3.07
C ARG A 159 -7.85 -1.01 2.85
N PHE A 160 -7.65 -1.41 1.61
CA PHE A 160 -6.92 -2.64 1.29
C PHE A 160 -5.49 -2.62 1.85
N ILE A 161 -4.74 -1.53 1.63
CA ILE A 161 -3.38 -1.37 2.17
C ILE A 161 -3.38 -1.45 3.70
N ASP A 162 -4.31 -0.74 4.36
CA ASP A 162 -4.42 -0.75 5.82
C ASP A 162 -4.78 -2.14 6.36
N ASP A 163 -5.68 -2.87 5.69
CA ASP A 163 -6.07 -4.24 6.09
C ASP A 163 -4.91 -5.22 5.90
N VAL A 164 -4.15 -5.17 4.80
CA VAL A 164 -2.94 -5.97 4.61
C VAL A 164 -1.90 -5.67 5.70
N ARG A 165 -1.69 -4.40 6.04
CA ARG A 165 -0.74 -3.99 7.09
C ARG A 165 -1.12 -4.43 8.49
N ARG A 166 -2.40 -4.70 8.75
CA ARG A 166 -2.87 -5.25 10.04
C ARG A 166 -2.62 -6.74 10.21
N LEU A 167 -2.32 -7.47 9.13
CA LEU A 167 -1.96 -8.89 9.25
C LEU A 167 -0.71 -9.06 10.12
N PRO A 168 -0.59 -10.17 10.87
CA PRO A 168 0.57 -10.43 11.73
C PRO A 168 1.80 -10.91 10.93
N LEU A 169 2.05 -10.30 9.78
CA LEU A 169 3.11 -10.62 8.83
C LEU A 169 3.94 -9.38 8.54
N HIS A 170 5.19 -9.56 8.12
CA HIS A 170 5.94 -8.52 7.44
C HIS A 170 5.21 -8.09 6.17
N VAL A 171 5.40 -6.86 5.71
CA VAL A 171 4.73 -6.31 4.53
C VAL A 171 5.74 -5.74 3.56
N TYR A 172 5.60 -6.11 2.29
CA TYR A 172 6.38 -5.59 1.19
C TYR A 172 5.46 -5.22 0.02
N ILE A 173 5.50 -3.98 -0.42
CA ILE A 173 4.62 -3.45 -1.46
C ILE A 173 5.45 -2.88 -2.59
N ASN A 174 5.15 -3.27 -3.83
CA ASN A 174 5.72 -2.68 -5.03
C ASN A 174 4.77 -1.67 -5.66
N ALA A 175 5.34 -0.54 -6.12
CA ALA A 175 4.61 0.48 -6.86
C ALA A 175 5.46 1.04 -8.02
N PHE A 176 4.83 1.69 -9.00
CA PHE A 176 5.54 2.48 -10.01
C PHE A 176 6.02 3.80 -9.43
N GLU A 177 7.10 4.33 -10.03
CA GLU A 177 7.55 5.69 -9.79
C GLU A 177 6.68 6.67 -10.58
N VAL A 178 6.22 7.74 -9.92
CA VAL A 178 5.46 8.81 -10.56
C VAL A 178 5.99 10.17 -10.13
N GLU A 179 5.81 11.13 -11.03
CA GLU A 179 6.06 12.53 -10.75
C GLU A 179 4.97 13.09 -9.83
N LEU A 180 5.38 13.75 -8.75
CA LEU A 180 4.51 14.38 -7.77
C LEU A 180 4.74 15.90 -7.80
N LYS A 181 3.66 16.65 -7.90
CA LYS A 181 3.69 18.13 -7.79
C LYS A 181 3.37 18.52 -6.36
N ASN A 182 4.14 19.42 -5.79
CA ASN A 182 3.78 19.99 -4.50
C ASN A 182 2.50 20.84 -4.61
N ALA A 183 1.94 21.24 -3.46
CA ALA A 183 0.69 22.02 -3.40
C ALA A 183 0.78 23.35 -4.19
N ASN A 184 1.98 23.89 -4.37
CA ASN A 184 2.24 25.13 -5.09
C ASN A 184 2.60 24.92 -6.59
N GLY A 185 2.65 23.66 -7.04
CA GLY A 185 2.94 23.31 -8.43
C GLY A 185 4.38 23.52 -8.90
N ASN A 186 5.27 23.99 -8.04
CA ASN A 186 6.60 24.45 -8.44
C ASN A 186 7.76 23.51 -8.10
N GLN A 187 7.55 22.51 -7.23
CA GLN A 187 8.59 21.57 -6.85
C GLN A 187 8.24 20.19 -7.33
N LEU A 188 9.05 19.68 -8.24
CA LEU A 188 8.97 18.33 -8.74
C LEU A 188 9.55 17.38 -7.69
N GLN A 189 8.82 16.32 -7.38
CA GLN A 189 9.31 15.19 -6.59
C GLN A 189 8.88 13.88 -7.25
N TYR A 190 9.57 12.80 -6.94
CA TYR A 190 9.20 11.46 -7.39
C TYR A 190 8.87 10.59 -6.21
N GLY A 191 7.88 9.74 -6.35
CA GLY A 191 7.43 8.83 -5.29
C GLY A 191 6.63 7.66 -5.81
N ALA A 192 6.08 6.88 -4.88
CA ALA A 192 5.23 5.75 -5.22
C ALA A 192 3.91 6.20 -5.82
N GLY A 193 3.58 5.67 -6.98
CA GLY A 193 2.37 5.99 -7.72
C GLY A 193 1.12 5.32 -7.17
N CYS A 194 0.06 6.09 -7.04
CA CYS A 194 -1.32 5.64 -7.02
C CYS A 194 -2.18 6.70 -7.69
N GLU A 195 -3.48 6.43 -7.87
CA GLU A 195 -4.36 7.34 -8.54
C GLU A 195 -4.55 8.65 -7.74
N GLY A 196 -4.07 9.76 -8.34
CA GLY A 196 -4.14 11.11 -7.80
C GLY A 196 -2.95 11.54 -6.95
N ASN A 197 -2.39 12.71 -7.31
CA ASN A 197 -1.18 13.27 -6.71
C ASN A 197 -1.24 13.37 -5.17
N LYS A 198 -2.35 13.86 -4.62
CA LYS A 198 -2.56 13.95 -3.16
C LYS A 198 -2.51 12.58 -2.47
N TYR A 199 -3.10 11.58 -3.10
CA TYR A 199 -3.15 10.23 -2.56
C TYR A 199 -1.81 9.51 -2.69
N ALA A 200 -1.05 9.74 -3.74
CA ALA A 200 0.32 9.24 -3.90
C ALA A 200 1.24 9.74 -2.78
N ILE A 201 1.16 11.03 -2.42
CA ILE A 201 1.88 11.57 -1.26
C ILE A 201 1.42 10.88 0.05
N GLN A 202 0.11 10.69 0.24
CA GLN A 202 -0.42 10.02 1.42
C GLN A 202 -0.02 8.54 1.47
N PHE A 203 0.02 7.85 0.33
CA PHE A 203 0.42 6.45 0.23
C PHE A 203 1.86 6.26 0.72
N THR A 204 2.79 7.12 0.26
CA THR A 204 4.16 7.09 0.80
C THR A 204 4.19 7.38 2.31
N GLY A 205 3.26 8.19 2.81
CA GLY A 205 3.11 8.52 4.22
C GLY A 205 2.69 7.36 5.11
N LEU A 206 1.98 6.37 4.58
CA LEU A 206 1.46 5.23 5.34
C LEU A 206 2.55 4.27 5.83
N MET A 207 3.61 4.08 5.03
CA MET A 207 4.60 3.03 5.26
C MET A 207 5.74 3.50 6.17
N ASN A 208 6.30 2.58 6.96
CA ASN A 208 7.42 2.91 7.83
C ASN A 208 8.72 3.10 7.06
N THR A 209 8.92 2.28 6.03
CA THR A 209 10.09 2.32 5.15
C THR A 209 9.62 2.54 3.73
N VAL A 210 10.15 3.56 3.06
CA VAL A 210 9.88 3.88 1.66
C VAL A 210 11.21 3.84 0.93
N LEU A 211 11.32 2.94 -0.04
CA LEU A 211 12.52 2.68 -0.80
C LEU A 211 12.28 3.04 -2.27
N ARG A 212 13.32 3.47 -2.94
CA ARG A 212 13.33 3.64 -4.38
C ARG A 212 14.29 2.65 -5.01
N SER A 213 13.78 1.74 -5.83
CA SER A 213 14.61 0.93 -6.73
C SER A 213 14.96 1.75 -7.98
N PHE A 214 16.23 1.80 -8.33
CA PHE A 214 16.71 2.52 -9.51
C PHE A 214 17.75 1.69 -10.27
N ALA A 215 17.93 2.00 -11.55
CA ALA A 215 18.97 1.43 -12.38
C ALA A 215 20.02 2.51 -12.70
N TYR A 216 21.27 2.11 -12.80
CA TYR A 216 22.38 2.96 -13.18
C TYR A 216 23.41 2.17 -14.00
N VAL A 217 24.25 2.86 -14.74
CA VAL A 217 25.35 2.25 -15.50
C VAL A 217 26.63 2.39 -14.66
N ASP A 218 27.29 1.28 -14.39
CA ASP A 218 28.55 1.27 -13.65
C ASP A 218 29.74 1.72 -14.54
N ASP A 219 30.91 1.89 -13.92
CA ASP A 219 32.13 2.36 -14.60
C ASP A 219 32.60 1.41 -15.72
N LYS A 220 32.08 0.21 -15.77
CA LYS A 220 32.36 -0.81 -16.81
C LYS A 220 31.30 -0.83 -17.92
N GLY A 221 30.34 0.08 -17.88
CA GLY A 221 29.24 0.15 -18.84
C GLY A 221 28.11 -0.87 -18.59
N ALA A 222 28.13 -1.60 -17.46
CA ALA A 222 27.08 -2.57 -17.14
C ALA A 222 25.93 -1.91 -16.37
N THR A 223 24.68 -2.24 -16.77
CA THR A 223 23.50 -1.82 -16.03
C THR A 223 23.42 -2.54 -14.69
N ARG A 224 23.32 -1.79 -13.63
CA ARG A 224 23.16 -2.23 -12.24
C ARG A 224 21.88 -1.66 -11.65
N THR A 225 21.37 -2.31 -10.62
CA THR A 225 20.27 -1.80 -9.82
C THR A 225 20.73 -1.53 -8.40
N GLY A 226 20.13 -0.53 -7.78
CA GLY A 226 20.35 -0.17 -6.38
C GLY A 226 19.06 0.24 -5.71
N ILE A 227 19.13 0.45 -4.40
CA ILE A 227 18.02 0.92 -3.59
C ILE A 227 18.42 2.20 -2.86
N GLN A 228 17.65 3.23 -3.04
CA GLN A 228 17.74 4.47 -2.29
C GLN A 228 16.84 4.39 -1.06
N THR A 229 17.39 4.72 0.10
CA THR A 229 16.75 4.59 1.41
C THR A 229 16.45 5.93 2.07
N LYS A 230 17.09 7.00 1.61
CA LYS A 230 16.96 8.36 2.17
C LYS A 230 16.60 9.36 1.08
N TYR A 231 15.87 10.40 1.49
CA TYR A 231 15.50 11.51 0.61
C TYR A 231 16.73 12.26 0.10
N ASP A 232 16.80 12.54 -1.19
CA ASP A 232 17.90 13.20 -1.88
C ASP A 232 17.56 14.63 -2.37
N GLY A 233 16.40 15.15 -1.97
CA GLY A 233 15.87 16.43 -2.46
C GLY A 233 14.85 16.26 -3.59
N LEU A 234 14.81 15.11 -4.26
CA LEU A 234 13.98 14.83 -5.42
C LEU A 234 13.10 13.57 -5.24
N HIS A 235 13.66 12.47 -4.74
CA HIS A 235 12.98 11.19 -4.59
C HIS A 235 12.58 10.94 -3.15
N ILE A 236 11.31 10.65 -2.93
CA ILE A 236 10.75 10.42 -1.59
C ILE A 236 11.15 9.04 -1.09
N SER A 237 12.23 8.96 -0.35
CA SER A 237 12.70 7.74 0.32
C SER A 237 12.95 8.01 1.79
N ARG A 238 12.68 7.03 2.64
CA ARG A 238 12.97 7.10 4.07
C ARG A 238 13.08 5.71 4.67
N GLU A 239 13.99 5.58 5.61
CA GLU A 239 14.12 4.43 6.48
C GLU A 239 14.20 4.96 7.93
N ARG A 240 13.27 4.53 8.80
CA ARG A 240 13.10 5.12 10.13
C ARG A 240 14.06 4.59 11.19
N THR A 241 14.73 3.47 10.96
CA THR A 241 15.68 2.91 11.93
C THR A 241 17.05 3.56 11.84
N SER A 242 17.31 4.34 10.79
CA SER A 242 18.61 4.95 10.48
C SER A 242 19.75 3.95 10.35
N SER A 243 19.42 2.69 10.05
CA SER A 243 20.38 1.59 9.94
C SER A 243 21.01 1.48 8.55
N CYS A 244 20.36 2.06 7.52
CA CYS A 244 20.81 1.96 6.13
C CYS A 244 21.63 3.17 5.69
N ASP A 245 22.56 2.94 4.77
CA ASP A 245 23.21 4.00 4.00
C ASP A 245 22.22 4.62 3.02
N MET A 246 22.56 5.74 2.39
CA MET A 246 21.68 6.42 1.44
C MET A 246 21.34 5.52 0.24
N TYR A 247 22.31 4.73 -0.19
CA TYR A 247 22.18 3.77 -1.27
C TYR A 247 22.63 2.39 -0.80
N GLU A 248 21.81 1.39 -1.07
CA GLU A 248 22.08 -0.01 -0.76
C GLU A 248 22.11 -0.82 -2.06
N PRO A 249 22.93 -1.88 -2.12
CA PRO A 249 23.07 -2.66 -3.34
C PRO A 249 21.78 -3.42 -3.72
N ASP A 250 21.01 -3.83 -2.71
CA ASP A 250 19.74 -4.54 -2.92
C ASP A 250 18.87 -4.60 -1.67
N ILE A 251 17.69 -5.25 -1.80
CA ILE A 251 16.73 -5.40 -0.71
C ILE A 251 17.24 -6.26 0.44
N ILE A 252 18.14 -7.21 0.18
CA ILE A 252 18.71 -8.07 1.22
C ILE A 252 19.54 -7.23 2.19
N SER A 253 20.39 -6.34 1.65
CA SER A 253 21.19 -5.42 2.46
C SER A 253 20.30 -4.54 3.35
N VAL A 254 19.25 -3.95 2.78
CA VAL A 254 18.28 -3.13 3.53
C VAL A 254 17.65 -3.93 4.67
N VAL A 255 17.10 -5.10 4.37
CA VAL A 255 16.36 -5.91 5.35
C VAL A 255 17.26 -6.42 6.46
N LYS A 256 18.47 -6.88 6.13
CA LYS A 256 19.45 -7.29 7.15
C LYS A 256 19.80 -6.17 8.12
N LYS A 257 20.01 -4.95 7.60
CA LYS A 257 20.31 -3.78 8.44
C LYS A 257 19.12 -3.38 9.33
N ILE A 258 17.89 -3.37 8.79
CA ILE A 258 16.68 -3.03 9.56
C ILE A 258 16.41 -4.05 10.67
N LEU A 259 16.50 -5.34 10.37
CA LEU A 259 16.23 -6.42 11.31
C LEU A 259 17.43 -6.77 12.18
N LYS A 260 18.60 -6.16 11.92
CA LYS A 260 19.85 -6.45 12.61
C LYS A 260 20.23 -7.94 12.53
N PHE A 261 19.98 -8.55 11.39
CA PHE A 261 20.50 -9.88 11.10
C PHE A 261 22.02 -9.77 10.89
N ASN A 262 22.76 -10.56 11.65
CA ASN A 262 24.19 -10.73 11.45
C ASN A 262 24.48 -11.64 10.25
#